data_f4c45cd292de32494f31f6293320b077
#
_entry.id   f4c45cd292de32494f31f6293320b077
#
_cell.length_a   1.000
_cell.length_b   1.000
_cell.length_c   1.000
_cell.angle_alpha   90.00
_cell.angle_beta   90.00
_cell.angle_gamma   90.00
#
_symmetry.space_group_name_H-M   'P 1'
#
loop_
_entity.id
_entity.type
_entity.pdbx_description
1 polymer ?
#
loop_
_entity_poly.entity_id
_entity_poly.type
_entity_poly.pdbx_seq_one_letter_code
_entity_poly.pdbx_strand_id
1 'polypeptide(L)'
;KNYFDRGKARAQGETRSFEEFLSAPNTEQVHFIGKDIIYFHTLFWPAMLHFAGTPYKVPDHVYVHGFITVSGEKMSKSRGTGISPLRYLELGLNPEWLRYYIAAKLNANVEDVDFHPDDFVARVNSDLVGKYVNIVSRVAGFLSKRFDGQLSPQGDAAGEALLQTLRAAREEL
;
A
#
# COMPACT_ATOMS: atom_id res chain seq x y z
N LYS A 1 -9.22 -18.90 -7.35
CA LYS A 1 -9.65 -20.30 -7.17
C LYS A 1 -8.88 -21.00 -6.05
N ASN A 2 -7.56 -21.04 -6.08
CA ASN A 2 -6.73 -21.72 -5.08
C ASN A 2 -7.01 -21.31 -3.62
N TYR A 3 -7.38 -20.05 -3.40
CA TYR A 3 -7.76 -19.51 -2.10
C TYR A 3 -9.08 -20.13 -1.61
N PHE A 4 -10.04 -20.31 -2.51
CA PHE A 4 -11.31 -20.99 -2.24
C PHE A 4 -11.14 -22.49 -2.02
N ASP A 5 -10.41 -23.16 -2.91
CA ASP A 5 -10.18 -24.61 -2.83
C ASP A 5 -9.48 -25.03 -1.53
N ARG A 6 -8.64 -24.17 -0.95
CA ARG A 6 -7.98 -24.39 0.34
C ARG A 6 -8.85 -24.05 1.56
N GLY A 7 -10.10 -23.67 1.38
CA GLY A 7 -11.00 -23.28 2.45
C GLY A 7 -10.69 -21.95 3.13
N LYS A 8 -9.70 -21.19 2.62
CA LYS A 8 -9.28 -19.92 3.22
C LYS A 8 -10.35 -18.84 3.10
N ALA A 9 -11.10 -18.85 2.00
CA ALA A 9 -12.23 -17.93 1.80
C ALA A 9 -13.33 -18.17 2.86
N ARG A 10 -13.66 -19.43 3.11
CA ARG A 10 -14.64 -19.82 4.15
C ARG A 10 -14.18 -19.42 5.55
N ALA A 11 -12.90 -19.54 5.84
CA ALA A 11 -12.33 -19.12 7.12
C ALA A 11 -12.44 -17.59 7.34
N GLN A 12 -12.62 -16.83 6.26
CA GLN A 12 -12.85 -15.37 6.30
C GLN A 12 -14.35 -15.00 6.18
N GLY A 13 -15.24 -15.99 6.30
CA GLY A 13 -16.68 -15.78 6.27
C GLY A 13 -17.32 -15.80 4.86
N GLU A 14 -16.57 -16.11 3.81
CA GLU A 14 -17.13 -16.27 2.46
C GLU A 14 -17.86 -17.61 2.33
N THR A 15 -19.15 -17.54 2.04
CA THR A 15 -20.01 -18.73 1.95
C THR A 15 -20.25 -19.20 0.51
N ARG A 16 -20.02 -18.35 -0.48
CA ARG A 16 -20.20 -18.63 -1.91
C ARG A 16 -19.12 -19.60 -2.43
N SER A 17 -19.42 -20.33 -3.48
CA SER A 17 -18.40 -21.00 -4.30
C SER A 17 -17.52 -19.97 -5.01
N PHE A 18 -16.39 -20.41 -5.57
CA PHE A 18 -15.53 -19.54 -6.38
C PHE A 18 -16.29 -18.97 -7.59
N GLU A 19 -17.08 -19.80 -8.24
CA GLU A 19 -17.85 -19.43 -9.42
C GLU A 19 -18.94 -18.39 -9.09
N GLU A 20 -19.67 -18.59 -8.01
CA GLU A 20 -20.67 -17.63 -7.51
C GLU A 20 -20.02 -16.31 -7.09
N PHE A 21 -18.88 -16.38 -6.40
CA PHE A 21 -18.12 -15.18 -6.00
C PHE A 21 -17.66 -14.40 -7.22
N LEU A 22 -17.04 -15.08 -8.19
CA LEU A 22 -16.44 -14.43 -9.36
C LEU A 22 -17.49 -13.77 -10.26
N SER A 23 -18.68 -14.41 -10.43
CA SER A 23 -19.78 -13.90 -11.27
C SER A 23 -20.72 -12.93 -10.54
N ALA A 24 -20.54 -12.72 -9.25
CA ALA A 24 -21.41 -11.81 -8.49
C ALA A 24 -21.26 -10.36 -8.98
N PRO A 25 -22.37 -9.62 -9.13
CA PRO A 25 -22.34 -8.25 -9.67
C PRO A 25 -21.60 -7.25 -8.79
N ASN A 26 -21.45 -7.57 -7.50
CA ASN A 26 -20.72 -6.77 -6.52
C ASN A 26 -19.27 -7.24 -6.31
N THR A 27 -18.74 -8.13 -7.13
CA THR A 27 -17.34 -8.54 -7.10
C THR A 27 -16.58 -7.77 -8.15
N GLU A 28 -15.56 -7.05 -7.74
CA GLU A 28 -14.62 -6.36 -8.62
C GLU A 28 -13.32 -7.14 -8.75
N GLN A 29 -12.79 -7.20 -9.96
CA GLN A 29 -11.46 -7.71 -10.26
C GLN A 29 -10.51 -6.54 -10.51
N VAL A 30 -9.55 -6.38 -9.63
CA VAL A 30 -8.53 -5.33 -9.71
C VAL A 30 -7.17 -5.97 -9.95
N HIS A 31 -6.53 -5.60 -11.06
CA HIS A 31 -5.22 -6.10 -11.43
C HIS A 31 -4.17 -5.00 -11.28
N PHE A 32 -3.11 -5.27 -10.50
CA PHE A 32 -1.90 -4.44 -10.44
C PHE A 32 -0.80 -5.15 -11.21
N ILE A 33 -0.29 -4.52 -12.27
CA ILE A 33 0.65 -5.14 -13.19
C ILE A 33 1.84 -4.24 -13.51
N GLY A 34 2.98 -4.86 -13.86
CA GLY A 34 4.11 -4.14 -14.42
C GLY A 34 3.86 -3.68 -15.86
N LYS A 35 4.51 -2.60 -16.26
CA LYS A 35 4.35 -1.98 -17.59
C LYS A 35 4.70 -2.90 -18.77
N ASP A 36 5.50 -3.93 -18.55
CA ASP A 36 5.94 -4.87 -19.57
C ASP A 36 4.87 -5.91 -19.98
N ILE A 37 3.81 -6.04 -19.19
CA ILE A 37 2.74 -7.01 -19.41
C ILE A 37 1.38 -6.37 -19.70
N ILE A 38 1.38 -5.11 -20.10
CA ILE A 38 0.14 -4.36 -20.41
C ILE A 38 -0.68 -5.09 -21.47
N TYR A 39 -0.08 -5.46 -22.60
CA TYR A 39 -0.79 -6.13 -23.69
C TYR A 39 -1.45 -7.45 -23.28
N PHE A 40 -0.78 -8.21 -22.39
CA PHE A 40 -1.35 -9.46 -21.90
C PHE A 40 -2.58 -9.23 -21.02
N HIS A 41 -2.62 -8.18 -20.24
CA HIS A 41 -3.69 -7.92 -19.27
C HIS A 41 -4.80 -7.00 -19.78
N THR A 42 -4.55 -6.23 -20.83
CA THR A 42 -5.55 -5.32 -21.41
C THR A 42 -6.13 -5.80 -22.73
N LEU A 43 -5.50 -6.74 -23.41
CA LEU A 43 -5.95 -7.28 -24.69
C LEU A 43 -6.15 -8.81 -24.62
N PHE A 44 -5.08 -9.59 -24.43
CA PHE A 44 -5.18 -11.05 -24.54
C PHE A 44 -5.99 -11.68 -23.42
N TRP A 45 -5.72 -11.33 -22.16
CA TRP A 45 -6.42 -11.90 -21.03
C TRP A 45 -7.90 -11.55 -21.01
N PRO A 46 -8.32 -10.30 -21.22
CA PRO A 46 -9.72 -9.96 -21.36
C PRO A 46 -10.43 -10.72 -22.49
N ALA A 47 -9.79 -10.85 -23.66
CA ALA A 47 -10.34 -11.63 -24.75
C ALA A 47 -10.54 -13.11 -24.38
N MET A 48 -9.56 -13.73 -23.75
CA MET A 48 -9.65 -15.12 -23.28
C MET A 48 -10.79 -15.31 -22.28
N LEU A 49 -10.93 -14.40 -21.30
CA LEU A 49 -12.00 -14.47 -20.31
C LEU A 49 -13.38 -14.27 -20.94
N HIS A 50 -13.50 -13.32 -21.89
CA HIS A 50 -14.73 -13.07 -22.62
C HIS A 50 -15.20 -14.30 -23.41
N PHE A 51 -14.30 -14.93 -24.14
CA PHE A 51 -14.61 -16.13 -24.92
C PHE A 51 -14.78 -17.39 -24.08
N ALA A 52 -14.19 -17.44 -22.89
CA ALA A 52 -14.42 -18.55 -21.95
C ALA A 52 -15.83 -18.51 -21.33
N GLY A 53 -16.44 -17.34 -21.26
CA GLY A 53 -17.78 -17.16 -20.71
C GLY A 53 -17.89 -17.37 -19.20
N THR A 54 -19.10 -17.49 -18.72
CA THR A 54 -19.38 -17.66 -17.29
C THR A 54 -18.68 -18.91 -16.71
N PRO A 55 -18.06 -18.82 -15.51
CA PRO A 55 -18.16 -17.73 -14.52
C PRO A 55 -17.11 -16.63 -14.67
N TYR A 56 -16.27 -16.69 -15.70
CA TYR A 56 -15.18 -15.77 -15.90
C TYR A 56 -15.66 -14.41 -16.39
N LYS A 57 -15.13 -13.34 -15.83
CA LYS A 57 -15.40 -11.98 -16.26
C LYS A 57 -14.08 -11.24 -16.53
N VAL A 58 -14.17 -10.24 -17.39
CA VAL A 58 -13.07 -9.32 -17.69
C VAL A 58 -12.74 -8.49 -16.44
N PRO A 59 -11.47 -8.20 -16.18
CA PRO A 59 -11.08 -7.31 -15.08
C PRO A 59 -11.78 -5.95 -15.14
N ASP A 60 -12.24 -5.47 -14.01
CA ASP A 60 -12.91 -4.17 -13.91
C ASP A 60 -11.87 -3.03 -13.93
N HIS A 61 -10.73 -3.25 -13.28
CA HIS A 61 -9.65 -2.25 -13.20
C HIS A 61 -8.28 -2.89 -13.44
N VAL A 62 -7.46 -2.20 -14.22
CA VAL A 62 -6.05 -2.56 -14.44
C VAL A 62 -5.18 -1.36 -14.13
N TYR A 63 -4.40 -1.45 -13.06
CA TYR A 63 -3.43 -0.44 -12.66
C TYR A 63 -2.04 -0.87 -13.10
N VAL A 64 -1.35 0.02 -13.79
CA VAL A 64 -0.01 -0.25 -14.32
C VAL A 64 1.03 0.53 -13.54
N HIS A 65 2.10 -0.14 -13.12
CA HIS A 65 3.22 0.49 -12.44
C HIS A 65 4.55 0.27 -13.17
N GLY A 66 5.50 1.15 -12.95
CA GLY A 66 6.89 1.00 -13.37
C GLY A 66 7.63 -0.08 -12.57
N PHE A 67 8.92 -0.24 -12.84
CA PHE A 67 9.78 -1.16 -12.11
C PHE A 67 10.44 -0.50 -10.91
N ILE A 68 10.87 -1.32 -9.95
CA ILE A 68 11.80 -0.89 -8.91
C ILE A 68 13.20 -1.25 -9.36
N THR A 69 14.07 -0.25 -9.46
CA THR A 69 15.51 -0.39 -9.62
C THR A 69 16.21 -0.22 -8.28
N VAL A 70 17.44 -0.65 -8.18
CA VAL A 70 18.26 -0.47 -6.97
C VAL A 70 19.59 0.18 -7.39
N SER A 71 19.80 1.42 -6.96
CA SER A 71 20.98 2.23 -7.33
C SER A 71 21.19 2.29 -8.86
N GLY A 72 20.09 2.49 -9.61
CA GLY A 72 20.08 2.56 -11.08
C GLY A 72 20.12 1.21 -11.79
N GLU A 73 20.26 0.09 -11.09
CA GLU A 73 20.31 -1.24 -11.69
C GLU A 73 18.97 -1.98 -11.59
N LYS A 74 18.61 -2.70 -12.66
CA LYS A 74 17.43 -3.58 -12.64
C LYS A 74 17.64 -4.69 -11.62
N MET A 75 16.63 -4.90 -10.76
CA MET A 75 16.65 -6.02 -9.82
C MET A 75 16.78 -7.36 -10.54
N SER A 76 17.75 -8.16 -10.14
CA SER A 76 18.01 -9.49 -10.67
C SER A 76 18.19 -10.49 -9.53
N LYS A 77 17.33 -11.50 -9.48
CA LYS A 77 17.46 -12.59 -8.50
C LYS A 77 18.77 -13.34 -8.64
N SER A 78 19.24 -13.56 -9.88
CA SER A 78 20.47 -14.30 -10.17
C SER A 78 21.73 -13.53 -9.77
N ARG A 79 21.68 -12.20 -9.77
CA ARG A 79 22.80 -11.32 -9.36
C ARG A 79 22.70 -10.84 -7.90
N GLY A 80 21.62 -11.18 -7.21
CA GLY A 80 21.41 -10.72 -5.84
C GLY A 80 21.21 -9.21 -5.70
N THR A 81 20.97 -8.49 -6.81
CA THR A 81 20.73 -7.05 -6.82
C THR A 81 19.27 -6.77 -6.57
N GLY A 82 18.79 -6.91 -5.36
CA GLY A 82 17.40 -6.65 -5.04
C GLY A 82 17.17 -6.50 -3.55
N ILE A 83 16.14 -5.77 -3.19
CA ILE A 83 15.67 -5.74 -1.82
C ILE A 83 14.80 -6.97 -1.62
N SER A 84 15.29 -7.95 -0.87
CA SER A 84 14.44 -9.05 -0.42
C SER A 84 13.55 -8.53 0.72
N PRO A 85 12.22 -8.56 0.59
CA PRO A 85 11.32 -8.18 1.69
C PRO A 85 11.55 -9.02 2.94
N LEU A 86 11.87 -10.31 2.79
CA LEU A 86 12.17 -11.19 3.92
C LEU A 86 13.44 -10.74 4.63
N ARG A 87 14.50 -10.44 3.86
CA ARG A 87 15.76 -9.95 4.43
C ARG A 87 15.59 -8.60 5.14
N TYR A 88 14.75 -7.72 4.58
CA TYR A 88 14.40 -6.46 5.22
C TYR A 88 13.77 -6.68 6.61
N LEU A 89 12.82 -7.62 6.71
CA LEU A 89 12.17 -7.97 7.97
C LEU A 89 13.13 -8.67 8.96
N GLU A 90 14.00 -9.55 8.48
CA GLU A 90 15.04 -10.21 9.30
C GLU A 90 15.99 -9.21 9.96
N LEU A 91 16.25 -8.07 9.31
CA LEU A 91 17.02 -6.97 9.87
C LEU A 91 16.28 -6.19 10.96
N GLY A 92 15.03 -6.56 11.27
CA GLY A 92 14.20 -5.88 12.27
C GLY A 92 13.68 -4.51 11.84
N LEU A 93 13.73 -4.19 10.55
CA LEU A 93 13.27 -2.90 10.03
C LEU A 93 11.73 -2.87 9.92
N ASN A 94 11.15 -1.74 10.26
CA ASN A 94 9.71 -1.57 10.19
C ASN A 94 9.24 -1.52 8.72
N PRO A 95 8.33 -2.41 8.28
CA PRO A 95 7.83 -2.44 6.90
C PRO A 95 7.12 -1.14 6.48
N GLU A 96 6.54 -0.39 7.41
CA GLU A 96 5.89 0.88 7.10
C GLU A 96 6.87 1.95 6.62
N TRP A 97 8.13 1.91 7.03
CA TRP A 97 9.15 2.82 6.52
C TRP A 97 9.42 2.60 5.03
N LEU A 98 9.53 1.34 4.61
CA LEU A 98 9.73 1.01 3.20
C LEU A 98 8.48 1.35 2.36
N ARG A 99 7.30 1.07 2.89
CA ARG A 99 6.02 1.43 2.25
C ARG A 99 5.90 2.94 2.06
N TYR A 100 6.20 3.72 3.10
CA TYR A 100 6.22 5.18 3.03
C TYR A 100 7.22 5.68 1.98
N TYR A 101 8.44 5.15 1.98
CA TYR A 101 9.48 5.55 1.05
C TYR A 101 9.07 5.33 -0.41
N ILE A 102 8.50 4.17 -0.70
CA ILE A 102 8.00 3.85 -2.05
C ILE A 102 6.83 4.76 -2.39
N ALA A 103 5.84 4.90 -1.52
CA ALA A 103 4.68 5.74 -1.75
C ALA A 103 5.05 7.21 -2.00
N ALA A 104 6.04 7.73 -1.27
CA ALA A 104 6.53 9.11 -1.44
C ALA A 104 7.28 9.36 -2.77
N LYS A 105 7.62 8.30 -3.50
CA LYS A 105 8.24 8.39 -4.84
C LYS A 105 7.26 8.12 -5.98
N LEU A 106 6.08 7.59 -5.67
CA LEU A 106 5.05 7.34 -6.67
C LEU A 106 4.38 8.64 -7.09
N ASN A 107 3.98 8.70 -8.34
CA ASN A 107 3.16 9.75 -8.92
C ASN A 107 2.12 9.15 -9.87
N ALA A 108 1.33 9.98 -10.55
CA ALA A 108 0.29 9.52 -11.46
C ALA A 108 0.82 8.93 -12.79
N ASN A 109 2.12 9.00 -13.04
CA ASN A 109 2.73 8.48 -14.26
C ASN A 109 3.32 7.07 -14.02
N VAL A 110 3.45 6.32 -15.11
CA VAL A 110 4.07 4.98 -15.09
C VAL A 110 5.59 5.13 -15.19
N GLU A 111 6.23 5.49 -14.09
CA GLU A 111 7.67 5.70 -13.99
C GLU A 111 8.34 4.63 -13.12
N ASP A 112 9.62 4.38 -13.40
CA ASP A 112 10.43 3.48 -12.59
C ASP A 112 10.83 4.19 -11.28
N VAL A 113 10.79 3.46 -10.18
CA VAL A 113 11.20 3.95 -8.85
C VAL A 113 12.57 3.38 -8.52
N ASP A 114 13.56 4.25 -8.37
CA ASP A 114 14.88 3.82 -7.92
C ASP A 114 14.96 3.81 -6.39
N PHE A 115 15.30 2.65 -5.83
CA PHE A 115 15.60 2.50 -4.43
C PHE A 115 17.08 2.74 -4.20
N HIS A 116 17.38 3.75 -3.39
CA HIS A 116 18.72 4.05 -2.94
C HIS A 116 18.76 3.99 -1.40
N PRO A 117 19.63 3.16 -0.79
CA PRO A 117 19.66 2.99 0.67
C PRO A 117 19.88 4.29 1.45
N ASP A 118 20.79 5.14 0.99
CA ASP A 118 21.08 6.40 1.69
C ASP A 118 19.90 7.38 1.60
N ASP A 119 19.22 7.45 0.45
CA ASP A 119 18.02 8.25 0.26
C ASP A 119 16.86 7.70 1.12
N PHE A 120 16.74 6.38 1.23
CA PHE A 120 15.78 5.75 2.13
C PHE A 120 16.00 6.17 3.58
N VAL A 121 17.22 6.07 4.08
CA VAL A 121 17.57 6.48 5.46
C VAL A 121 17.34 7.97 5.65
N ALA A 122 17.79 8.81 4.71
CA ALA A 122 17.60 10.24 4.78
C ALA A 122 16.12 10.63 4.83
N ARG A 123 15.28 10.03 4.00
CA ARG A 123 13.84 10.33 3.94
C ARG A 123 13.09 9.84 5.18
N VAL A 124 13.38 8.64 5.67
CA VAL A 124 12.80 8.15 6.92
C VAL A 124 13.15 9.08 8.07
N ASN A 125 14.42 9.49 8.17
CA ASN A 125 14.87 10.38 9.24
C ASN A 125 14.28 11.79 9.11
N SER A 126 14.20 12.36 7.91
CA SER A 126 13.66 13.72 7.72
C SER A 126 12.15 13.76 7.89
N ASP A 127 11.43 12.84 7.29
CA ASP A 127 9.98 12.93 7.18
C ASP A 127 9.27 12.25 8.36
N LEU A 128 9.64 11.01 8.68
CA LEU A 128 8.98 10.29 9.76
C LEU A 128 9.52 10.70 11.13
N VAL A 129 10.82 10.77 11.32
CA VAL A 129 11.41 11.14 12.60
C VAL A 129 11.42 12.66 12.77
N GLY A 130 11.99 13.38 11.83
CA GLY A 130 12.20 14.84 11.92
C GLY A 130 10.92 15.67 11.85
N LYS A 131 9.88 15.18 11.19
CA LYS A 131 8.58 15.87 11.09
C LYS A 131 7.50 15.18 11.92
N TYR A 132 7.10 13.97 11.55
CA TYR A 132 5.95 13.31 12.16
C TYR A 132 6.17 12.98 13.65
N VAL A 133 7.22 12.25 14.00
CA VAL A 133 7.52 11.90 15.40
C VAL A 133 7.85 13.14 16.22
N ASN A 134 8.46 14.17 15.61
CA ASN A 134 8.81 15.41 16.29
C ASN A 134 7.56 16.19 16.76
N ILE A 135 6.46 16.13 16.06
CA ILE A 135 5.17 16.71 16.52
C ILE A 135 4.79 16.09 17.87
N VAL A 136 4.76 14.76 17.93
CA VAL A 136 4.41 14.03 19.16
C VAL A 136 5.39 14.32 20.29
N SER A 137 6.71 14.28 19.99
CA SER A 137 7.76 14.53 20.96
C SER A 137 7.68 15.93 21.59
N ARG A 138 7.41 16.96 20.80
CA ARG A 138 7.23 18.33 21.29
C ARG A 138 5.99 18.47 22.16
N VAL A 139 4.89 17.89 21.74
CA VAL A 139 3.62 17.94 22.48
C VAL A 139 3.76 17.15 23.80
N ALA A 140 4.30 15.95 23.77
CA ALA A 140 4.51 15.12 24.96
C ALA A 140 5.40 15.80 25.99
N GLY A 141 6.50 16.43 25.55
CA GLY A 141 7.38 17.20 26.45
C GLY A 141 6.68 18.39 27.10
N PHE A 142 5.81 19.07 26.35
CA PHE A 142 5.03 20.18 26.87
C PHE A 142 3.97 19.71 27.87
N LEU A 143 3.24 18.66 27.54
CA LEU A 143 2.21 18.07 28.42
C LEU A 143 2.82 17.58 29.75
N SER A 144 3.93 16.87 29.69
CA SER A 144 4.61 16.37 30.89
C SER A 144 5.08 17.50 31.81
N LYS A 145 5.61 18.58 31.23
CA LYS A 145 6.17 19.71 32.03
C LYS A 145 5.12 20.66 32.61
N ARG A 146 3.98 20.80 31.93
CA ARG A 146 2.99 21.82 32.26
C ARG A 146 1.67 21.26 32.82
N PHE A 147 1.37 20.00 32.51
CA PHE A 147 0.09 19.38 32.81
C PHE A 147 0.23 17.97 33.42
N ASP A 148 1.40 17.62 33.94
CA ASP A 148 1.69 16.32 34.57
C ASP A 148 1.33 15.12 33.65
N GLY A 149 1.44 15.30 32.34
CA GLY A 149 1.08 14.29 31.35
C GLY A 149 -0.42 14.05 31.16
N GLN A 150 -1.26 14.89 31.77
CA GLN A 150 -2.72 14.75 31.68
C GLN A 150 -3.30 15.56 30.53
N LEU A 151 -4.27 14.96 29.86
CA LEU A 151 -5.10 15.63 28.85
C LEU A 151 -6.44 16.01 29.46
N SER A 152 -7.01 17.12 29.01
CA SER A 152 -8.40 17.47 29.35
C SER A 152 -9.33 16.36 28.81
N PRO A 153 -10.36 15.95 29.56
CA PRO A 153 -11.37 15.01 29.11
C PRO A 153 -12.25 15.56 27.96
N GLN A 154 -12.26 16.86 27.79
CA GLN A 154 -12.97 17.53 26.71
C GLN A 154 -12.03 18.47 25.94
N GLY A 155 -12.09 18.42 24.62
CA GLY A 155 -11.43 19.38 23.75
C GLY A 155 -12.15 20.73 23.78
N ASP A 156 -11.46 21.80 23.45
CA ASP A 156 -12.11 23.09 23.16
C ASP A 156 -12.72 23.08 21.74
N ALA A 157 -13.51 24.08 21.43
CA ALA A 157 -14.21 24.18 20.14
C ALA A 157 -13.20 24.18 18.94
N ALA A 158 -12.01 24.75 19.10
CA ALA A 158 -10.99 24.78 18.07
C ALA A 158 -10.38 23.40 17.85
N GLY A 159 -10.11 22.65 18.91
CA GLY A 159 -9.63 21.27 18.86
C GLY A 159 -10.63 20.33 18.20
N GLU A 160 -11.92 20.45 18.55
CA GLU A 160 -12.98 19.66 17.92
C GLU A 160 -13.12 19.98 16.43
N ALA A 161 -13.05 21.25 16.03
CA ALA A 161 -13.09 21.66 14.62
C ALA A 161 -11.89 21.08 13.83
N LEU A 162 -10.68 21.09 14.42
CA LEU A 162 -9.50 20.48 13.81
C LEU A 162 -9.66 18.96 13.66
N LEU A 163 -10.16 18.27 14.68
CA LEU A 163 -10.42 16.84 14.61
C LEU A 163 -11.45 16.49 13.54
N GLN A 164 -12.49 17.28 13.38
CA GLN A 164 -13.47 17.10 12.32
C GLN A 164 -12.83 17.26 10.93
N THR A 165 -12.01 18.29 10.75
CA THR A 165 -11.25 18.50 9.49
C THR A 165 -10.35 17.31 9.17
N LEU A 166 -9.61 16.78 10.15
CA LEU A 166 -8.74 15.61 9.95
C LEU A 166 -9.53 14.33 9.66
N ARG A 167 -10.70 14.16 10.27
CA ARG A 167 -11.58 13.02 9.99
C ARG A 167 -12.17 13.11 8.58
N ALA A 168 -12.60 14.30 8.14
CA ALA A 168 -13.11 14.51 6.80
C ALA A 168 -12.02 14.24 5.73
N ALA A 169 -10.81 14.71 5.92
CA ALA A 169 -9.70 14.45 5.01
C ALA A 169 -9.36 12.96 4.85
N ARG A 170 -9.72 12.12 5.83
CA ARG A 170 -9.55 10.67 5.72
C ARG A 170 -10.45 10.03 4.66
N GLU A 171 -11.61 10.59 4.42
CA GLU A 171 -12.58 10.07 3.44
C GLU A 171 -12.18 10.45 2.00
N GLU A 172 -11.27 11.43 1.84
CA GLU A 172 -10.75 11.89 0.55
C GLU A 172 -9.49 11.15 0.11
N LEU A 173 -8.87 10.37 1.00
CA LEU A 173 -7.66 9.58 0.77
C LEU A 173 -7.96 8.13 0.43
#